data_b8587a388b6afbd926e36f5b92f3daa0
#
_entry.id   b8587a388b6afbd926e36f5b92f3daa0
#
_cell.length_a   1.000
_cell.length_b   1.000
_cell.length_c   1.000
_cell.angle_alpha   90.00
_cell.angle_beta   90.00
_cell.angle_gamma   90.00
#
_symmetry.space_group_name_H-M   'P 1'
#
loop_
_entity.id
_entity.type
_entity.pdbx_description
1 polymer ?
#
loop_
_entity_poly.entity_id
_entity_poly.type
_entity_poly.pdbx_seq_one_letter_code
_entity_poly.pdbx_strand_id
1 'polypeptide(L)'
;MSLKSATDGLVAEFRARPTIRAGSLIITIFGDAIAPRGGTVWIGSLIRALADFGINERLVRTSVFRLTRDLWLEVDQVGRRSYYSLSDDGADRFEQATARIYGDPRQSWGGDWCLVLLGGLDAEKKEMVRKELGWQGFGAISTNVLAHPTPDIADVDAVLRQHGVDRDLVVMLGRTLGKKQDDAMRVLVHKSWNLDELDRRYACFV
;
A
#
# COMPACT_ATOMS: atom_id res chain seq x y z
N MET A 1 -11.15 -2.33 32.74
CA MET A 1 -9.88 -1.87 32.17
C MET A 1 -10.08 -0.44 31.69
N SER A 2 -9.27 0.54 32.12
CA SER A 2 -9.39 1.94 31.68
C SER A 2 -8.98 2.04 30.21
N LEU A 3 -9.63 2.92 29.42
CA LEU A 3 -9.28 3.21 28.02
C LEU A 3 -7.78 3.54 27.89
N LYS A 4 -7.24 4.31 28.83
CA LYS A 4 -5.81 4.64 28.91
C LYS A 4 -4.93 3.39 29.03
N SER A 5 -5.28 2.44 29.88
CA SER A 5 -4.52 1.20 30.05
C SER A 5 -4.52 0.32 28.79
N ALA A 6 -5.65 0.28 28.06
CA ALA A 6 -5.73 -0.44 26.78
C ALA A 6 -4.85 0.25 25.71
N THR A 7 -4.90 1.58 25.61
CA THR A 7 -4.07 2.33 24.66
C THR A 7 -2.57 2.16 24.96
N ASP A 8 -2.18 2.26 26.24
CA ASP A 8 -0.78 2.08 26.67
C ASP A 8 -0.27 0.67 26.32
N GLY A 9 -1.12 -0.36 26.46
CA GLY A 9 -0.83 -1.74 26.06
C GLY A 9 -0.57 -1.86 24.55
N LEU A 10 -1.44 -1.32 23.72
CA LEU A 10 -1.29 -1.35 22.26
C LEU A 10 -0.05 -0.59 21.78
N VAL A 11 0.25 0.55 22.38
CA VAL A 11 1.48 1.32 22.08
C VAL A 11 2.73 0.53 22.48
N ALA A 12 2.72 -0.13 23.63
CA ALA A 12 3.83 -0.96 24.07
C ALA A 12 4.07 -2.15 23.14
N GLU A 13 3.01 -2.82 22.70
CA GLU A 13 3.07 -3.91 21.73
C GLU A 13 3.62 -3.42 20.37
N PHE A 14 3.14 -2.26 19.90
CA PHE A 14 3.65 -1.65 18.67
C PHE A 14 5.15 -1.35 18.77
N ARG A 15 5.62 -0.83 19.89
CA ARG A 15 7.06 -0.55 20.15
C ARG A 15 7.92 -1.81 20.17
N ALA A 16 7.37 -2.93 20.59
CA ALA A 16 8.08 -4.21 20.65
C ALA A 16 8.30 -4.85 19.27
N ARG A 17 7.69 -4.33 18.21
CA ARG A 17 7.87 -4.85 16.85
C ARG A 17 9.32 -4.71 16.38
N PRO A 18 9.91 -5.74 15.76
CA PRO A 18 11.32 -5.75 15.36
C PRO A 18 11.66 -4.68 14.30
N THR A 19 10.65 -4.22 13.56
CA THR A 19 10.82 -3.18 12.53
C THR A 19 9.60 -2.25 12.49
N ILE A 20 9.79 -1.00 12.86
CA ILE A 20 8.78 0.04 12.71
C ILE A 20 9.01 0.77 11.39
N ARG A 21 8.06 0.66 10.48
CA ARG A 21 8.07 1.40 9.21
C ARG A 21 7.45 2.79 9.44
N ALA A 22 8.27 3.75 9.84
CA ALA A 22 7.82 5.10 10.17
C ALA A 22 7.02 5.76 9.03
N GLY A 23 7.41 5.56 7.77
CA GLY A 23 6.68 6.09 6.62
C GLY A 23 5.25 5.56 6.54
N SER A 24 5.04 4.26 6.68
CA SER A 24 3.69 3.66 6.67
C SER A 24 2.83 4.20 7.82
N LEU A 25 3.38 4.28 9.04
CA LEU A 25 2.64 4.83 10.18
C LEU A 25 2.26 6.31 9.96
N ILE A 26 3.17 7.10 9.38
CA ILE A 26 2.89 8.51 9.04
C ILE A 26 1.71 8.60 8.07
N ILE A 27 1.70 7.82 6.98
CA ILE A 27 0.60 7.82 6.02
C ILE A 27 -0.72 7.39 6.67
N THR A 28 -0.71 6.35 7.51
CA THR A 28 -1.90 5.93 8.27
C THR A 28 -2.42 7.08 9.15
N ILE A 29 -1.54 7.78 9.87
CA ILE A 29 -1.94 8.93 10.70
C ILE A 29 -2.50 10.07 9.84
N PHE A 30 -1.91 10.33 8.68
CA PHE A 30 -2.44 11.34 7.76
C PHE A 30 -3.84 10.98 7.29
N GLY A 31 -4.07 9.78 6.83
CA GLY A 31 -5.36 9.35 6.33
C GLY A 31 -6.43 9.25 7.42
N ASP A 32 -6.15 8.55 8.50
CA ASP A 32 -7.16 8.24 9.52
C ASP A 32 -7.38 9.37 10.53
N ALA A 33 -6.37 10.18 10.80
CA ALA A 33 -6.45 11.17 11.87
C ALA A 33 -6.37 12.62 11.39
N ILE A 34 -5.52 12.96 10.41
CA ILE A 34 -5.26 14.33 10.00
C ILE A 34 -6.22 14.75 8.89
N ALA A 35 -6.38 13.97 7.82
CA ALA A 35 -7.23 14.29 6.70
C ALA A 35 -8.69 14.61 7.11
N PRO A 36 -9.34 13.83 8.00
CA PRO A 36 -10.70 14.14 8.45
C PRO A 36 -10.80 15.40 9.34
N ARG A 37 -9.67 15.96 9.76
CA ARG A 37 -9.59 17.07 10.74
C ARG A 37 -8.86 18.30 10.20
N GLY A 38 -9.06 18.61 8.93
CA GLY A 38 -8.47 19.78 8.29
C GLY A 38 -7.23 19.49 7.43
N GLY A 39 -6.81 18.23 7.34
CA GLY A 39 -5.84 17.73 6.35
C GLY A 39 -4.39 18.16 6.56
N THR A 40 -4.11 19.11 7.44
CA THR A 40 -2.77 19.72 7.57
C THR A 40 -2.23 19.59 9.01
N VAL A 41 -0.93 19.29 9.14
CA VAL A 41 -0.26 19.18 10.43
C VAL A 41 1.11 19.86 10.44
N TRP A 42 1.42 20.57 11.52
CA TRP A 42 2.77 21.06 11.75
C TRP A 42 3.72 19.92 12.12
N ILE A 43 4.94 19.92 11.52
CA ILE A 43 5.94 18.87 11.76
C ILE A 43 6.23 18.62 13.23
N GLY A 44 6.26 19.66 14.06
CA GLY A 44 6.49 19.51 15.50
C GLY A 44 5.35 18.79 16.24
N SER A 45 4.11 18.88 15.78
CA SER A 45 2.98 18.10 16.31
C SER A 45 3.08 16.64 15.91
N LEU A 46 3.45 16.39 14.66
CA LEU A 46 3.67 15.03 14.15
C LEU A 46 4.82 14.33 14.89
N ILE A 47 5.94 15.02 15.15
CA ILE A 47 7.08 14.50 15.92
C ILE A 47 6.61 14.10 17.34
N ARG A 48 5.83 14.96 18.01
CA ARG A 48 5.31 14.65 19.34
C ARG A 48 4.39 13.44 19.35
N ALA A 49 3.47 13.37 18.39
CA ALA A 49 2.54 12.23 18.29
C ALA A 49 3.28 10.91 18.04
N LEU A 50 4.35 10.92 17.25
CA LEU A 50 5.12 9.73 16.92
C LEU A 50 6.13 9.31 17.99
N ALA A 51 6.47 10.22 18.92
CA ALA A 51 7.38 9.91 20.04
C ALA A 51 6.83 8.80 20.93
N ASP A 52 5.52 8.76 21.15
CA ASP A 52 4.86 7.70 21.94
C ASP A 52 4.99 6.31 21.28
N PHE A 53 5.16 6.26 19.95
CA PHE A 53 5.43 5.03 19.21
C PHE A 53 6.92 4.67 19.12
N GLY A 54 7.80 5.40 19.82
CA GLY A 54 9.25 5.14 19.83
C GLY A 54 9.98 5.68 18.58
N ILE A 55 9.31 6.51 17.77
CA ILE A 55 9.90 7.10 16.56
C ILE A 55 10.53 8.44 16.91
N ASN A 56 11.85 8.53 16.78
CA ASN A 56 12.57 9.76 17.08
C ASN A 56 12.42 10.82 15.99
N GLU A 57 12.68 12.09 16.35
CA GLU A 57 12.55 13.25 15.47
C GLU A 57 13.31 13.08 14.14
N ARG A 58 14.55 12.57 14.18
CA ARG A 58 15.38 12.35 12.98
C ARG A 58 14.68 11.41 12.00
N LEU A 59 14.10 10.32 12.49
CA LEU A 59 13.42 9.33 11.68
C LEU A 59 12.12 9.90 11.10
N VAL A 60 11.36 10.69 11.88
CA VAL A 60 10.17 11.40 11.38
C VAL A 60 10.55 12.33 10.23
N ARG A 61 11.54 13.22 10.43
CA ARG A 61 11.98 14.18 9.40
C ARG A 61 12.46 13.48 8.12
N THR A 62 13.25 12.40 8.27
CA THR A 62 13.73 11.62 7.13
C THR A 62 12.56 10.94 6.39
N SER A 63 11.60 10.40 7.12
CA SER A 63 10.43 9.74 6.52
C SER A 63 9.53 10.72 5.81
N VAL A 64 9.23 11.87 6.42
CA VAL A 64 8.43 12.94 5.81
C VAL A 64 9.11 13.46 4.54
N PHE A 65 10.44 13.71 4.57
CA PHE A 65 11.18 14.11 3.38
C PHE A 65 11.06 13.10 2.22
N ARG A 66 11.17 11.80 2.52
CA ARG A 66 10.97 10.75 1.51
C ARG A 66 9.55 10.72 0.98
N LEU A 67 8.55 10.84 1.86
CA LEU A 67 7.15 10.86 1.47
C LEU A 67 6.80 12.07 0.60
N THR A 68 7.42 13.23 0.85
CA THR A 68 7.26 14.41 -0.01
C THR A 68 7.92 14.20 -1.38
N ARG A 69 9.13 13.64 -1.40
CA ARG A 69 9.80 13.30 -2.67
C ARG A 69 9.03 12.25 -3.49
N ASP A 70 8.41 11.30 -2.80
CA ASP A 70 7.66 10.19 -3.42
C ASP A 70 6.16 10.59 -3.68
N LEU A 71 5.84 11.90 -3.60
CA LEU A 71 4.53 12.49 -3.89
C LEU A 71 3.37 11.95 -3.03
N TRP A 72 3.66 11.55 -1.80
CA TRP A 72 2.62 11.23 -0.81
C TRP A 72 2.20 12.45 -0.02
N LEU A 73 3.14 13.33 0.28
CA LEU A 73 2.91 14.53 1.05
C LEU A 73 3.37 15.76 0.27
N GLU A 74 2.71 16.86 0.52
CA GLU A 74 3.17 18.19 0.17
C GLU A 74 3.54 18.99 1.41
N VAL A 75 4.31 20.06 1.23
CA VAL A 75 4.77 20.91 2.31
C VAL A 75 4.45 22.37 2.01
N ASP A 76 3.86 23.03 3.00
CA ASP A 76 3.69 24.49 3.01
C ASP A 76 4.49 25.11 4.15
N GLN A 77 5.17 26.23 3.84
CA GLN A 77 5.96 26.97 4.83
C GLN A 77 5.25 28.23 5.27
N VAL A 78 4.92 28.31 6.57
CA VAL A 78 4.36 29.50 7.18
C VAL A 78 5.38 30.05 8.18
N GLY A 79 6.12 31.05 7.77
CA GLY A 79 7.23 31.63 8.53
C GLY A 79 8.34 30.60 8.76
N ARG A 80 8.62 30.24 10.01
CA ARG A 80 9.65 29.24 10.38
C ARG A 80 9.08 27.83 10.57
N ARG A 81 7.80 27.61 10.25
CA ARG A 81 7.12 26.34 10.48
C ARG A 81 6.77 25.67 9.16
N SER A 82 7.03 24.39 9.07
CA SER A 82 6.62 23.55 7.94
C SER A 82 5.36 22.78 8.31
N TYR A 83 4.35 22.90 7.49
CA TYR A 83 3.09 22.20 7.57
C TYR A 83 3.02 21.18 6.42
N TYR A 84 2.45 20.04 6.70
CA TYR A 84 2.35 18.95 5.76
C TYR A 84 0.91 18.51 5.59
N SER A 85 0.53 18.18 4.37
CA SER A 85 -0.76 17.59 3.97
C SER A 85 -0.52 16.44 3.01
N LEU A 86 -1.54 15.62 2.76
CA LEU A 86 -1.49 14.71 1.63
C LEU A 86 -1.44 15.55 0.35
N SER A 87 -0.60 15.17 -0.59
CA SER A 87 -0.68 15.69 -1.97
C SER A 87 -1.92 15.12 -2.67
N ASP A 88 -2.31 15.66 -3.82
CA ASP A 88 -3.41 15.10 -4.62
C ASP A 88 -3.15 13.62 -4.93
N ASP A 89 -1.94 13.27 -5.41
CA ASP A 89 -1.53 11.89 -5.67
C ASP A 89 -1.58 11.02 -4.40
N GLY A 90 -1.16 11.59 -3.26
CA GLY A 90 -1.18 10.90 -1.97
C GLY A 90 -2.59 10.65 -1.46
N ALA A 91 -3.51 11.60 -1.65
CA ALA A 91 -4.92 11.47 -1.30
C ALA A 91 -5.61 10.39 -2.15
N ASP A 92 -5.41 10.40 -3.46
CA ASP A 92 -5.96 9.41 -4.37
C ASP A 92 -5.48 7.98 -4.02
N ARG A 93 -4.18 7.82 -3.77
CA ARG A 93 -3.61 6.52 -3.33
C ARG A 93 -4.17 6.06 -1.99
N PHE A 94 -4.38 7.01 -1.05
CA PHE A 94 -4.96 6.69 0.25
C PHE A 94 -6.43 6.29 0.12
N GLU A 95 -7.21 6.99 -0.70
CA GLU A 95 -8.62 6.67 -0.97
C GLU A 95 -8.75 5.28 -1.62
N GLN A 96 -7.93 4.97 -2.62
CA GLN A 96 -7.88 3.64 -3.23
C GLN A 96 -7.52 2.54 -2.21
N ALA A 97 -6.55 2.79 -1.33
CA ALA A 97 -6.20 1.85 -0.26
C ALA A 97 -7.36 1.67 0.73
N THR A 98 -8.03 2.75 1.11
CA THR A 98 -9.18 2.76 2.01
C THR A 98 -10.35 1.99 1.40
N ALA A 99 -10.67 2.22 0.14
CA ALA A 99 -11.71 1.48 -0.58
C ALA A 99 -11.45 -0.03 -0.59
N ARG A 100 -10.18 -0.46 -0.68
CA ARG A 100 -9.80 -1.88 -0.59
C ARG A 100 -9.88 -2.45 0.81
N ILE A 101 -9.51 -1.67 1.82
CA ILE A 101 -9.47 -2.14 3.23
C ILE A 101 -10.88 -2.17 3.82
N TYR A 102 -11.68 -1.16 3.55
CA TYR A 102 -13.01 -0.95 4.15
C TYR A 102 -14.16 -1.14 3.16
N GLY A 103 -13.86 -1.28 1.85
CA GLY A 103 -14.85 -1.56 0.82
C GLY A 103 -15.51 -2.94 1.00
N ASP A 104 -16.64 -3.13 0.36
CA ASP A 104 -17.40 -4.38 0.47
C ASP A 104 -16.64 -5.56 -0.17
N PRO A 105 -16.19 -6.55 0.62
CA PRO A 105 -15.46 -7.71 0.12
C PRO A 105 -16.29 -8.67 -0.75
N ARG A 106 -17.53 -8.30 -1.07
CA ARG A 106 -18.56 -9.18 -1.65
C ARG A 106 -18.54 -9.30 -3.17
N GLN A 107 -17.54 -8.82 -3.87
CA GLN A 107 -17.35 -9.29 -5.24
C GLN A 107 -16.88 -10.74 -5.19
N SER A 108 -17.83 -11.67 -5.32
CA SER A 108 -17.50 -13.09 -5.48
C SER A 108 -16.62 -13.23 -6.73
N TRP A 109 -15.40 -13.69 -6.53
CA TRP A 109 -14.50 -13.97 -7.64
C TRP A 109 -15.14 -14.96 -8.62
N GLY A 110 -15.33 -14.53 -9.86
CA GLY A 110 -15.95 -15.33 -10.94
C GLY A 110 -15.05 -16.42 -11.53
N GLY A 111 -13.81 -16.56 -11.04
CA GLY A 111 -12.83 -17.52 -11.55
C GLY A 111 -11.89 -16.94 -12.63
N ASP A 112 -12.06 -15.68 -13.00
CA ASP A 112 -11.19 -15.01 -13.96
C ASP A 112 -10.02 -14.31 -13.26
N TRP A 113 -8.88 -14.31 -13.93
CA TRP A 113 -7.66 -13.62 -13.52
C TRP A 113 -7.36 -12.49 -14.48
N CYS A 114 -7.07 -11.32 -13.94
CA CYS A 114 -6.41 -10.27 -14.71
C CYS A 114 -4.92 -10.57 -14.77
N LEU A 115 -4.38 -10.66 -15.96
CA LEU A 115 -2.96 -10.93 -16.22
C LEU A 115 -2.35 -9.71 -16.91
N VAL A 116 -1.21 -9.25 -16.42
CA VAL A 116 -0.40 -8.18 -17.03
C VAL A 116 0.92 -8.77 -17.47
N LEU A 117 1.15 -8.76 -18.79
CA LEU A 117 2.35 -9.35 -19.41
C LEU A 117 3.41 -8.26 -19.60
N LEU A 118 4.54 -8.39 -18.91
CA LEU A 118 5.63 -7.41 -18.87
C LEU A 118 6.71 -7.63 -19.94
N GLY A 119 6.49 -8.56 -20.88
CA GLY A 119 7.53 -9.04 -21.79
C GLY A 119 8.19 -7.96 -22.66
N GLY A 120 7.47 -6.92 -23.02
CA GLY A 120 7.93 -5.83 -23.88
C GLY A 120 8.77 -4.75 -23.20
N LEU A 121 8.83 -4.73 -21.85
CA LEU A 121 9.49 -3.69 -21.09
C LEU A 121 10.96 -3.99 -20.79
N ASP A 122 11.76 -2.93 -20.63
CA ASP A 122 13.09 -2.99 -20.01
C ASP A 122 13.00 -3.27 -18.50
N ALA A 123 14.14 -3.51 -17.86
CA ALA A 123 14.20 -3.92 -16.45
C ALA A 123 13.68 -2.83 -15.49
N GLU A 124 13.96 -1.55 -15.79
CA GLU A 124 13.57 -0.42 -14.95
C GLU A 124 12.05 -0.22 -14.97
N LYS A 125 11.46 -0.21 -16.17
CA LYS A 125 10.01 -0.10 -16.34
C LYS A 125 9.28 -1.31 -15.75
N LYS A 126 9.83 -2.52 -15.90
CA LYS A 126 9.26 -3.72 -15.25
C LYS A 126 9.18 -3.59 -13.74
N GLU A 127 10.25 -3.11 -13.12
CA GLU A 127 10.30 -2.98 -11.66
C GLU A 127 9.33 -1.89 -11.19
N MET A 128 9.24 -0.79 -11.92
CA MET A 128 8.27 0.27 -11.65
C MET A 128 6.84 -0.25 -11.73
N VAL A 129 6.46 -0.93 -12.82
CA VAL A 129 5.10 -1.49 -12.97
C VAL A 129 4.79 -2.54 -11.89
N ARG A 130 5.78 -3.39 -11.53
CA ARG A 130 5.61 -4.35 -10.43
C ARG A 130 5.32 -3.66 -9.10
N LYS A 131 6.04 -2.61 -8.81
CA LYS A 131 5.86 -1.85 -7.58
C LYS A 131 4.47 -1.21 -7.53
N GLU A 132 4.07 -0.51 -8.58
CA GLU A 132 2.79 0.20 -8.62
C GLU A 132 1.59 -0.76 -8.61
N LEU A 133 1.58 -1.78 -9.48
CA LEU A 133 0.52 -2.79 -9.47
C LEU A 133 0.57 -3.69 -8.22
N GLY A 134 1.76 -3.90 -7.64
CA GLY A 134 1.91 -4.57 -6.34
C GLY A 134 1.18 -3.85 -5.22
N TRP A 135 1.18 -2.51 -5.21
CA TRP A 135 0.35 -1.71 -4.31
C TRP A 135 -1.15 -1.92 -4.54
N GLN A 136 -1.54 -2.26 -5.76
CA GLN A 136 -2.92 -2.63 -6.09
C GLN A 136 -3.27 -4.09 -5.77
N GLY A 137 -2.35 -4.86 -5.21
CA GLY A 137 -2.57 -6.24 -4.80
C GLY A 137 -2.20 -7.28 -5.86
N PHE A 138 -1.59 -6.88 -6.98
CA PHE A 138 -1.08 -7.82 -7.95
C PHE A 138 0.08 -8.65 -7.39
N GLY A 139 0.04 -9.95 -7.63
CA GLY A 139 1.13 -10.88 -7.35
C GLY A 139 1.93 -11.20 -8.61
N ALA A 140 3.26 -11.32 -8.45
CA ALA A 140 4.12 -11.76 -9.54
C ALA A 140 4.11 -13.29 -9.61
N ILE A 141 3.31 -13.86 -10.52
CA ILE A 141 3.25 -15.31 -10.74
C ILE A 141 4.42 -15.85 -11.59
N SER A 142 5.10 -14.96 -12.29
CA SER A 142 6.37 -15.22 -12.94
C SER A 142 7.18 -13.93 -13.10
N THR A 143 8.40 -14.05 -13.63
CA THR A 143 9.27 -12.88 -13.89
C THR A 143 8.63 -11.85 -14.83
N ASN A 144 7.72 -12.26 -15.71
CA ASN A 144 7.12 -11.39 -16.72
C ASN A 144 5.60 -11.34 -16.65
N VAL A 145 4.97 -11.88 -15.61
CA VAL A 145 3.51 -11.93 -15.49
C VAL A 145 3.08 -11.55 -14.09
N LEU A 146 2.28 -10.51 -13.99
CA LEU A 146 1.53 -10.15 -12.79
C LEU A 146 0.10 -10.66 -12.92
N ALA A 147 -0.52 -11.03 -11.80
CA ALA A 147 -1.89 -11.51 -11.75
C ALA A 147 -2.66 -10.89 -10.59
N HIS A 148 -3.96 -10.68 -10.79
CA HIS A 148 -4.90 -10.26 -9.74
C HIS A 148 -6.27 -10.91 -9.99
N PRO A 149 -6.97 -11.43 -8.96
CA PRO A 149 -8.26 -12.10 -9.16
C PRO A 149 -9.40 -11.14 -9.51
N THR A 150 -9.42 -9.93 -8.94
CA THR A 150 -10.53 -8.97 -9.08
C THR A 150 -10.02 -7.52 -9.05
N PRO A 151 -9.14 -7.10 -9.99
CA PRO A 151 -8.70 -5.70 -9.99
C PRO A 151 -9.82 -4.80 -10.53
N ASP A 152 -9.81 -3.53 -10.17
CA ASP A 152 -10.46 -2.51 -10.96
C ASP A 152 -9.62 -2.27 -12.24
N ILE A 153 -10.19 -2.55 -13.39
CA ILE A 153 -9.48 -2.41 -14.68
C ILE A 153 -9.18 -0.94 -14.99
N ALA A 154 -10.04 -0.02 -14.54
CA ALA A 154 -9.80 1.41 -14.72
C ALA A 154 -8.56 1.88 -13.93
N ASP A 155 -8.37 1.38 -12.72
CA ASP A 155 -7.19 1.65 -11.90
C ASP A 155 -5.91 1.09 -12.56
N VAL A 156 -5.99 -0.13 -13.09
CA VAL A 156 -4.85 -0.74 -13.83
C VAL A 156 -4.47 0.13 -15.02
N ASP A 157 -5.43 0.51 -15.83
CA ASP A 157 -5.22 1.33 -17.03
C ASP A 157 -4.69 2.73 -16.68
N ALA A 158 -5.17 3.34 -15.58
CA ALA A 158 -4.67 4.61 -15.08
C ALA A 158 -3.17 4.54 -14.72
N VAL A 159 -2.75 3.51 -13.99
CA VAL A 159 -1.33 3.28 -13.66
C VAL A 159 -0.49 3.11 -14.93
N LEU A 160 -0.93 2.30 -15.87
CA LEU A 160 -0.16 2.06 -17.09
C LEU A 160 -0.01 3.32 -17.94
N ARG A 161 -1.06 4.14 -18.05
CA ARG A 161 -1.00 5.45 -18.74
C ARG A 161 -0.12 6.45 -18.02
N GLN A 162 -0.24 6.56 -16.70
CA GLN A 162 0.60 7.47 -15.90
C GLN A 162 2.09 7.25 -16.15
N HIS A 163 2.48 6.00 -16.37
CA HIS A 163 3.87 5.63 -16.63
C HIS A 163 4.22 5.48 -18.12
N GLY A 164 3.29 5.78 -19.03
CA GLY A 164 3.50 5.75 -20.47
C GLY A 164 3.85 4.37 -21.03
N VAL A 165 3.32 3.31 -20.40
CA VAL A 165 3.57 1.91 -20.79
C VAL A 165 2.31 1.16 -21.24
N ASP A 166 1.18 1.85 -21.33
CA ASP A 166 -0.11 1.29 -21.72
C ASP A 166 -0.10 0.63 -23.11
N ARG A 167 0.79 1.07 -24.02
CA ARG A 167 0.94 0.53 -25.37
C ARG A 167 2.00 -0.57 -25.48
N ASP A 168 2.83 -0.73 -24.46
CA ASP A 168 3.96 -1.67 -24.45
C ASP A 168 3.61 -2.97 -23.70
N LEU A 169 2.42 -3.04 -23.11
CA LEU A 169 1.97 -4.14 -22.28
C LEU A 169 0.69 -4.78 -22.81
N VAL A 170 0.52 -6.04 -22.48
CA VAL A 170 -0.74 -6.75 -22.72
C VAL A 170 -1.41 -6.98 -21.37
N VAL A 171 -2.64 -6.46 -21.23
CA VAL A 171 -3.53 -6.78 -20.12
C VAL A 171 -4.63 -7.68 -20.66
N MET A 172 -4.87 -8.81 -20.00
CA MET A 172 -5.86 -9.77 -20.44
C MET A 172 -6.58 -10.41 -19.27
N LEU A 173 -7.81 -10.84 -19.51
CA LEU A 173 -8.53 -11.73 -18.60
C LEU A 173 -8.32 -13.18 -19.04
N GLY A 174 -8.07 -14.05 -18.09
CA GLY A 174 -7.84 -15.46 -18.34
C GLY A 174 -8.45 -16.33 -17.26
N ARG A 175 -8.78 -17.56 -17.64
CA ARG A 175 -9.32 -18.57 -16.73
C ARG A 175 -8.53 -19.87 -16.89
N THR A 176 -8.37 -20.60 -15.81
CA THR A 176 -7.80 -21.94 -15.83
C THR A 176 -8.73 -22.92 -16.58
N LEU A 177 -8.15 -23.91 -17.23
CA LEU A 177 -8.90 -24.85 -18.08
C LEU A 177 -9.53 -26.02 -17.31
N GLY A 178 -9.54 -25.98 -15.98
CA GLY A 178 -10.19 -26.97 -15.15
C GLY A 178 -9.41 -27.31 -13.88
N LYS A 179 -9.96 -28.21 -13.08
CA LYS A 179 -9.54 -28.46 -11.69
C LYS A 179 -8.04 -28.70 -11.49
N LYS A 180 -7.37 -29.43 -12.39
CA LYS A 180 -5.92 -29.67 -12.27
C LYS A 180 -5.11 -28.39 -12.40
N GLN A 181 -5.53 -27.49 -13.28
CA GLN A 181 -4.91 -26.18 -13.49
C GLN A 181 -5.26 -25.23 -12.35
N ASP A 182 -6.44 -25.36 -11.74
CA ASP A 182 -6.80 -24.62 -10.52
C ASP A 182 -5.88 -24.99 -9.36
N ASP A 183 -5.56 -26.28 -9.20
CA ASP A 183 -4.64 -26.71 -8.13
C ASP A 183 -3.21 -26.18 -8.37
N ALA A 184 -2.74 -26.18 -9.62
CA ALA A 184 -1.46 -25.56 -9.98
C ALA A 184 -1.46 -24.04 -9.74
N MET A 185 -2.56 -23.36 -10.09
CA MET A 185 -2.72 -21.93 -9.83
C MET A 185 -2.73 -21.59 -8.35
N ARG A 186 -3.34 -22.42 -7.50
CA ARG A 186 -3.28 -22.25 -6.04
C ARG A 186 -1.85 -22.25 -5.50
N VAL A 187 -1.00 -23.15 -6.01
CA VAL A 187 0.42 -23.19 -5.61
C VAL A 187 1.13 -21.91 -6.03
N LEU A 188 0.88 -21.39 -7.24
CA LEU A 188 1.43 -20.11 -7.69
C LEU A 188 0.95 -18.95 -6.83
N VAL A 189 -0.34 -18.88 -6.52
CA VAL A 189 -0.93 -17.86 -5.63
C VAL A 189 -0.28 -17.91 -4.27
N HIS A 190 -0.22 -19.08 -3.64
CA HIS A 190 0.37 -19.25 -2.32
C HIS A 190 1.79 -18.71 -2.24
N LYS A 191 2.59 -18.97 -3.26
CA LYS A 191 3.96 -18.49 -3.37
C LYS A 191 4.05 -16.99 -3.70
N SER A 192 3.24 -16.52 -4.64
CA SER A 192 3.35 -15.15 -5.18
C SER A 192 2.89 -14.08 -4.18
N TRP A 193 1.90 -14.40 -3.34
CA TRP A 193 1.43 -13.52 -2.26
C TRP A 193 2.02 -13.88 -0.89
N ASN A 194 2.92 -14.88 -0.82
CA ASN A 194 3.51 -15.34 0.44
C ASN A 194 2.46 -15.58 1.54
N LEU A 195 1.43 -16.38 1.20
CA LEU A 195 0.26 -16.55 2.07
C LEU A 195 0.61 -17.14 3.45
N ASP A 196 1.65 -17.96 3.55
CA ASP A 196 2.13 -18.50 4.86
C ASP A 196 2.60 -17.38 5.79
N GLU A 197 3.30 -16.39 5.25
CA GLU A 197 3.75 -15.23 6.04
C GLU A 197 2.56 -14.35 6.42
N LEU A 198 1.62 -14.18 5.49
CA LEU A 198 0.40 -13.42 5.74
C LEU A 198 -0.42 -14.09 6.86
N ASP A 199 -0.63 -15.40 6.77
CA ASP A 199 -1.36 -16.19 7.79
C ASP A 199 -0.70 -16.09 9.17
N ARG A 200 0.62 -16.26 9.24
CA ARG A 200 1.37 -16.08 10.51
C ARG A 200 1.20 -14.67 11.10
N ARG A 201 1.16 -13.66 10.26
CA ARG A 201 0.97 -12.27 10.71
C ARG A 201 -0.45 -12.03 11.22
N TYR A 202 -1.46 -12.64 10.58
CA TYR A 202 -2.85 -12.56 11.07
C TYR A 202 -3.04 -13.35 12.36
N ALA A 203 -2.44 -14.54 12.51
CA ALA A 203 -2.51 -15.33 13.73
C ALA A 203 -1.96 -14.62 14.97
N CYS A 204 -1.08 -13.63 14.80
CA CYS A 204 -0.61 -12.78 15.89
C CYS A 204 -1.62 -11.69 16.31
N PHE A 205 -2.72 -11.52 15.56
CA PHE A 205 -3.75 -10.50 15.84
C PHE A 205 -4.98 -11.06 16.57
N VAL A 206 -5.13 -12.37 16.60
CA VAL A 206 -6.22 -13.11 17.25
C VAL A 206 -5.74 -13.67 18.60
#